data_10cea63b607ecd27bc9c2e6bb3d9f2d7
#
_entry.id   10cea63b607ecd27bc9c2e6bb3d9f2d7
#
_cell.length_a   1.000
_cell.length_b   1.000
_cell.length_c   1.000
_cell.angle_alpha   90.00
_cell.angle_beta   90.00
_cell.angle_gamma   90.00
#
_symmetry.space_group_name_H-M   'P 1'
#
loop_
_entity.id
_entity.type
_entity.pdbx_description
1 polymer ?
#
loop_
_entity_poly.entity_id
_entity_poly.type
_entity_poly.pdbx_seq_one_letter_code
_entity_poly.pdbx_strand_id
1 'polypeptide(L)'
;NWLYARLGDLAAKVTARLSGGESEVIPSGMQAREFQNLTEAQVIAKVGALFTADQKKSRILASVSMAQFILESGYGKSELAQGANNCFGMKKSLSGNTWGGSTWDGVSVYTKKTQEQNADGSYVTITADFRRYSCVEDSIADHSAYLLGAKNGSKLRYDGLKGCTDYKKAVQIIKDDGYATSLTYVDKLCSIIERWKLTQYDVAGEASDVVKYYRVRKSWDDAKSQLGAYTILANAKAMADKHPGYEVYDWNGKLVYPDVAEDIAGGMTNADCPFMVKVSIEDLNI
;
A
#
# COMPACT_ATOMS: atom_id res chain seq x y z
N ASN A 1 6.52 41.03 -9.83
CA ASN A 1 7.94 40.93 -9.41
C ASN A 1 8.28 39.71 -8.54
N TRP A 2 7.30 39.06 -7.94
CA TRP A 2 7.52 37.82 -7.19
C TRP A 2 7.94 36.62 -8.07
N LEU A 3 7.40 36.56 -9.31
CA LEU A 3 7.73 35.50 -10.27
C LEU A 3 9.18 35.57 -10.75
N TYR A 4 9.67 36.79 -10.98
CA TYR A 4 11.05 37.05 -11.42
C TYR A 4 12.08 36.71 -10.33
N ALA A 5 11.78 36.99 -9.07
CA ALA A 5 12.63 36.62 -7.94
C ALA A 5 12.76 35.09 -7.82
N ARG A 6 11.66 34.36 -8.01
CA ARG A 6 11.64 32.90 -7.91
C ARG A 6 12.31 32.20 -9.12
N LEU A 7 12.22 32.80 -10.33
CA LEU A 7 12.97 32.33 -11.51
C LEU A 7 14.47 32.60 -11.36
N GLY A 8 14.87 33.73 -10.78
CA GLY A 8 16.27 34.03 -10.46
C GLY A 8 16.86 33.04 -9.48
N ASP A 9 16.13 32.69 -8.41
CA ASP A 9 16.52 31.69 -7.42
C ASP A 9 16.65 30.28 -8.05
N LEU A 10 15.73 29.93 -8.97
CA LEU A 10 15.79 28.65 -9.68
C LEU A 10 16.98 28.59 -10.63
N ALA A 11 17.25 29.67 -11.36
CA ALA A 11 18.40 29.78 -12.25
C ALA A 11 19.72 29.72 -11.48
N ALA A 12 19.84 30.39 -10.34
CA ALA A 12 21.02 30.33 -9.46
C ALA A 12 21.27 28.90 -8.93
N LYS A 13 20.21 28.19 -8.55
CA LYS A 13 20.28 26.77 -8.10
C LYS A 13 20.68 25.83 -9.22
N VAL A 14 20.25 26.07 -10.45
CA VAL A 14 20.64 25.30 -11.64
C VAL A 14 22.11 25.56 -12.00
N THR A 15 22.55 26.80 -11.94
CA THR A 15 23.95 27.18 -12.24
C THR A 15 24.91 26.62 -11.21
N ALA A 16 24.57 26.62 -9.92
CA ALA A 16 25.35 25.98 -8.86
C ALA A 16 25.49 24.46 -9.04
N ARG A 17 24.48 23.82 -9.63
CA ARG A 17 24.50 22.38 -9.99
C ARG A 17 25.45 22.05 -11.13
N LEU A 18 25.68 22.98 -12.04
CA LEU A 18 26.53 22.78 -13.22
C LEU A 18 28.01 23.08 -12.95
N SER A 19 28.34 23.71 -11.83
CA SER A 19 29.71 24.15 -11.50
C SER A 19 30.50 23.21 -10.58
N GLY A 20 30.11 21.94 -10.45
CA GLY A 20 30.98 20.87 -9.89
C GLY A 20 31.23 20.92 -8.37
N GLY A 21 30.47 21.71 -7.59
CA GLY A 21 30.42 21.54 -6.15
C GLY A 21 29.64 20.28 -5.80
N GLU A 22 30.05 19.51 -4.82
CA GLU A 22 29.26 18.39 -4.27
C GLU A 22 27.84 18.88 -4.01
N SER A 23 26.92 18.51 -4.90
CA SER A 23 25.53 18.87 -4.80
C SER A 23 24.97 18.08 -3.61
N GLU A 24 24.76 18.76 -2.48
CA GLU A 24 23.83 18.25 -1.47
C GLU A 24 22.50 18.00 -2.19
N VAL A 25 22.25 16.76 -2.54
CA VAL A 25 20.93 16.34 -3.05
C VAL A 25 19.97 16.61 -1.92
N ILE A 26 19.17 17.70 -2.04
CA ILE A 26 18.10 17.97 -1.09
C ILE A 26 17.13 16.78 -1.22
N PRO A 27 17.04 15.90 -0.21
CA PRO A 27 16.22 14.72 -0.32
C PRO A 27 14.76 15.18 -0.51
N SER A 28 14.13 14.73 -1.59
CA SER A 28 12.68 14.90 -1.71
C SER A 28 12.03 13.83 -0.84
N GLY A 29 11.23 14.23 0.14
CA GLY A 29 10.54 13.33 1.05
C GLY A 29 10.93 13.52 2.51
N MET A 30 10.18 12.86 3.40
CA MET A 30 10.32 12.97 4.85
C MET A 30 11.63 12.35 5.33
N GLN A 31 12.33 13.04 6.22
CA GLN A 31 13.57 12.55 6.80
C GLN A 31 13.35 12.09 8.23
N ALA A 32 13.83 10.89 8.60
CA ALA A 32 13.68 10.37 9.95
C ALA A 32 14.33 11.29 11.02
N ARG A 33 15.39 12.02 10.65
CA ARG A 33 16.02 13.04 11.53
C ARG A 33 15.05 14.12 12.01
N GLU A 34 13.94 14.34 11.30
CA GLU A 34 12.90 15.29 11.70
C GLU A 34 12.10 14.80 12.91
N PHE A 35 12.18 13.52 13.26
CA PHE A 35 11.44 12.94 14.38
C PHE A 35 12.15 13.12 15.73
N GLN A 36 13.44 13.47 15.74
CA GLN A 36 14.29 13.45 16.93
C GLN A 36 13.67 14.18 18.12
N ASN A 37 13.13 15.36 17.89
CA ASN A 37 12.57 16.22 18.93
C ASN A 37 11.04 16.14 19.04
N LEU A 38 10.40 15.26 18.30
CA LEU A 38 8.95 15.06 18.35
C LEU A 38 8.57 14.08 19.46
N THR A 39 7.40 14.25 20.05
CA THR A 39 6.80 13.23 20.91
C THR A 39 6.37 12.04 20.06
N GLU A 40 6.14 10.87 20.68
CA GLU A 40 5.65 9.67 20.01
C GLU A 40 4.35 9.94 19.25
N ALA A 41 3.40 10.65 19.88
CA ALA A 41 2.13 11.02 19.27
C ALA A 41 2.31 11.94 18.03
N GLN A 42 3.25 12.88 18.09
CA GLN A 42 3.56 13.77 16.97
C GLN A 42 4.19 13.00 15.81
N VAL A 43 5.07 12.04 16.10
CA VAL A 43 5.63 11.17 15.04
C VAL A 43 4.51 10.36 14.36
N ILE A 44 3.66 9.70 15.15
CA ILE A 44 2.53 8.91 14.63
C ILE A 44 1.63 9.77 13.71
N ALA A 45 1.25 10.95 14.17
CA ALA A 45 0.43 11.87 13.37
C ALA A 45 1.13 12.29 12.07
N LYS A 46 2.46 12.50 12.13
CA LYS A 46 3.26 12.94 10.97
C LYS A 46 3.41 11.83 9.93
N VAL A 47 3.62 10.58 10.35
CA VAL A 47 3.84 9.46 9.41
C VAL A 47 2.54 8.78 8.96
N GLY A 48 1.43 8.97 9.65
CA GLY A 48 0.17 8.24 9.41
C GLY A 48 -0.27 8.26 7.94
N ALA A 49 -0.23 9.44 7.30
CA ALA A 49 -0.59 9.59 5.90
C ALA A 49 0.33 8.81 4.95
N LEU A 50 1.61 8.62 5.30
CA LEU A 50 2.56 7.84 4.49
C LEU A 50 2.18 6.37 4.49
N PHE A 51 1.85 5.81 5.65
CA PHE A 51 1.43 4.41 5.78
C PHE A 51 0.07 4.16 5.13
N THR A 52 -0.86 5.11 5.27
CA THR A 52 -2.14 5.05 4.53
C THR A 52 -1.93 5.05 3.01
N ALA A 53 -0.99 5.87 2.52
CA ALA A 53 -0.65 5.90 1.10
C ALA A 53 0.06 4.63 0.63
N ASP A 54 0.90 4.03 1.48
CA ASP A 54 1.53 2.74 1.20
C ASP A 54 0.49 1.62 1.16
N GLN A 55 -0.44 1.53 2.13
CA GLN A 55 -1.50 0.53 2.12
C GLN A 55 -2.32 0.54 0.83
N LYS A 56 -2.61 1.71 0.26
CA LYS A 56 -3.33 1.81 -1.02
C LYS A 56 -2.59 1.12 -2.17
N LYS A 57 -1.27 1.03 -2.10
CA LYS A 57 -0.41 0.39 -3.10
C LYS A 57 -0.09 -1.06 -2.75
N SER A 58 0.41 -1.27 -1.54
CA SER A 58 0.88 -2.57 -1.04
C SER A 58 -0.26 -3.50 -0.65
N ARG A 59 -1.37 -2.93 -0.15
CA ARG A 59 -2.50 -3.65 0.47
C ARG A 59 -2.12 -4.37 1.77
N ILE A 60 -1.06 -3.92 2.43
CA ILE A 60 -0.73 -4.27 3.81
C ILE A 60 -1.36 -3.20 4.70
N LEU A 61 -2.02 -3.61 5.79
CA LEU A 61 -2.65 -2.67 6.72
C LEU A 61 -1.66 -1.62 7.23
N ALA A 62 -2.03 -0.35 7.14
CA ALA A 62 -1.23 0.76 7.64
C ALA A 62 -0.92 0.60 9.12
N SER A 63 -1.90 0.16 9.91
CA SER A 63 -1.75 -0.12 11.35
C SER A 63 -0.65 -1.13 11.63
N VAL A 64 -0.53 -2.18 10.82
CA VAL A 64 0.48 -3.24 10.97
C VAL A 64 1.87 -2.71 10.65
N SER A 65 2.03 -2.05 9.50
CA SER A 65 3.31 -1.47 9.08
C SER A 65 3.76 -0.36 10.03
N MET A 66 2.83 0.47 10.55
CA MET A 66 3.14 1.47 11.57
C MET A 66 3.59 0.85 12.89
N ALA A 67 2.97 -0.24 13.33
CA ALA A 67 3.37 -0.94 14.54
C ALA A 67 4.79 -1.52 14.41
N GLN A 68 5.13 -2.09 13.25
CA GLN A 68 6.50 -2.53 12.95
C GLN A 68 7.47 -1.34 12.93
N PHE A 69 7.15 -0.24 12.27
CA PHE A 69 7.94 0.99 12.30
C PHE A 69 8.23 1.45 13.73
N ILE A 70 7.22 1.49 14.59
CA ILE A 70 7.36 1.90 15.99
C ILE A 70 8.28 0.93 16.73
N LEU A 71 8.06 -0.37 16.59
CA LEU A 71 8.82 -1.40 17.30
C LEU A 71 10.28 -1.46 16.85
N GLU A 72 10.52 -1.46 15.53
CA GLU A 72 11.84 -1.69 14.93
C GLU A 72 12.75 -0.44 15.02
N SER A 73 12.16 0.76 14.95
CA SER A 73 12.95 2.01 14.91
C SER A 73 12.77 2.93 16.11
N GLY A 74 11.96 2.56 17.11
CA GLY A 74 11.65 3.43 18.22
C GLY A 74 11.05 4.76 17.72
N TYR A 75 9.97 4.69 16.94
CA TYR A 75 9.33 5.86 16.32
C TYR A 75 10.26 6.61 15.33
N GLY A 76 11.08 5.89 14.58
CA GLY A 76 12.05 6.49 13.66
C GLY A 76 13.21 7.22 14.33
N LYS A 77 13.44 7.01 15.64
CA LYS A 77 14.47 7.69 16.42
C LYS A 77 15.75 6.87 16.64
N SER A 78 15.75 5.60 16.18
CA SER A 78 16.96 4.77 16.24
C SER A 78 18.09 5.38 15.41
N GLU A 79 19.34 5.06 15.78
CA GLU A 79 20.53 5.50 15.03
C GLU A 79 20.43 5.19 13.55
N LEU A 80 19.94 3.99 13.21
CA LEU A 80 19.79 3.56 11.82
C LEU A 80 18.73 4.36 11.07
N ALA A 81 17.59 4.64 11.71
CA ALA A 81 16.56 5.50 11.12
C ALA A 81 17.09 6.92 10.90
N GLN A 82 17.73 7.50 11.90
CA GLN A 82 18.26 8.87 11.85
C GLN A 82 19.37 9.04 10.82
N GLY A 83 20.28 8.05 10.72
CA GLY A 83 21.43 8.11 9.84
C GLY A 83 21.18 7.63 8.41
N ALA A 84 20.14 6.84 8.18
CA ALA A 84 19.91 6.15 6.91
C ALA A 84 18.46 6.13 6.43
N ASN A 85 17.52 6.77 7.10
CA ASN A 85 16.07 6.63 6.87
C ASN A 85 15.58 5.17 6.89
N ASN A 86 16.35 4.26 7.47
CA ASN A 86 16.03 2.83 7.52
C ASN A 86 15.25 2.54 8.79
N CYS A 87 13.93 2.51 8.64
CA CYS A 87 13.00 2.42 9.76
C CYS A 87 12.61 0.98 10.14
N PHE A 88 13.11 -0.03 9.41
CA PHE A 88 12.74 -1.43 9.62
C PHE A 88 13.95 -2.36 9.79
N GLY A 89 15.15 -1.80 9.93
CA GLY A 89 16.35 -2.61 10.11
C GLY A 89 16.74 -3.42 8.87
N MET A 90 16.36 -2.97 7.67
CA MET A 90 16.62 -3.69 6.43
C MET A 90 18.12 -3.79 6.16
N LYS A 91 18.67 -5.00 6.20
CA LYS A 91 20.08 -5.27 5.84
C LYS A 91 20.27 -5.14 4.33
N LYS A 92 21.51 -4.84 3.91
CA LYS A 92 21.91 -4.78 2.49
C LYS A 92 21.51 -6.05 1.75
N SER A 93 21.82 -7.20 2.35
CA SER A 93 21.49 -8.51 1.81
C SER A 93 20.69 -9.29 2.86
N LEU A 94 19.58 -9.85 2.45
CA LEU A 94 18.81 -10.79 3.24
C LEU A 94 18.97 -12.17 2.59
N SER A 95 19.67 -13.08 3.29
CA SER A 95 19.99 -14.41 2.78
C SER A 95 18.74 -15.16 2.32
N GLY A 96 18.77 -15.72 1.12
CA GLY A 96 17.68 -16.52 0.55
C GLY A 96 16.45 -15.70 0.12
N ASN A 97 16.47 -14.38 0.24
CA ASN A 97 15.35 -13.53 -0.15
C ASN A 97 15.69 -12.68 -1.37
N THR A 98 14.87 -12.79 -2.38
CA THR A 98 14.87 -11.89 -3.54
C THR A 98 13.44 -11.39 -3.76
N TRP A 99 13.29 -10.11 -4.05
CA TRP A 99 11.98 -9.52 -4.36
C TRP A 99 12.12 -8.41 -5.39
N GLY A 100 11.04 -8.19 -6.14
CA GLY A 100 10.91 -7.07 -7.06
C GLY A 100 10.26 -5.86 -6.40
N GLY A 101 10.39 -4.68 -7.02
CA GLY A 101 9.74 -3.46 -6.53
C GLY A 101 10.45 -2.77 -5.36
N SER A 102 11.71 -3.17 -5.05
CA SER A 102 12.53 -2.48 -4.06
C SER A 102 12.75 -1.02 -4.47
N THR A 103 12.60 -0.10 -3.52
CA THR A 103 12.91 1.34 -3.69
C THR A 103 14.34 1.69 -3.28
N TRP A 104 15.09 0.71 -2.77
CA TRP A 104 16.51 0.90 -2.49
C TRP A 104 17.31 0.95 -3.80
N ASP A 105 18.28 1.83 -3.87
CA ASP A 105 19.11 2.06 -5.07
C ASP A 105 20.09 0.92 -5.41
N GLY A 106 20.16 -0.10 -4.56
CA GLY A 106 21.05 -1.26 -4.72
C GLY A 106 22.49 -1.06 -4.24
N VAL A 107 22.88 0.16 -3.86
CA VAL A 107 24.28 0.48 -3.53
C VAL A 107 24.46 1.23 -2.22
N SER A 108 23.59 2.18 -1.88
CA SER A 108 23.75 3.04 -0.70
C SER A 108 23.56 2.27 0.59
N VAL A 109 24.58 2.29 1.46
CA VAL A 109 24.57 1.56 2.72
C VAL A 109 24.89 2.46 3.92
N TYR A 110 24.47 2.00 5.08
CA TYR A 110 24.86 2.48 6.39
C TYR A 110 25.50 1.33 7.15
N THR A 111 26.81 1.43 7.38
CA THR A 111 27.58 0.40 8.08
C THR A 111 27.60 0.68 9.57
N LYS A 112 27.17 -0.29 10.38
CA LYS A 112 27.21 -0.17 11.83
C LYS A 112 27.57 -1.47 12.53
N LYS A 113 28.06 -1.35 13.77
CA LYS A 113 28.20 -2.51 14.65
C LYS A 113 26.82 -2.89 15.19
N THR A 114 26.50 -4.19 15.16
CA THR A 114 25.27 -4.75 15.70
C THR A 114 25.62 -6.02 16.47
N GLN A 115 24.76 -6.40 17.42
CA GLN A 115 24.88 -7.67 18.13
C GLN A 115 23.99 -8.70 17.46
N GLU A 116 24.54 -9.89 17.21
CA GLU A 116 23.77 -11.04 16.78
C GLU A 116 23.87 -12.14 17.84
N GLN A 117 22.74 -12.82 18.06
CA GLN A 117 22.69 -13.92 19.01
C GLN A 117 23.06 -15.21 18.29
N ASN A 118 24.04 -15.92 18.83
CA ASN A 118 24.42 -17.26 18.38
C ASN A 118 23.37 -18.30 18.81
N ALA A 119 23.44 -19.50 18.24
CA ALA A 119 22.55 -20.61 18.57
C ALA A 119 22.64 -21.04 20.04
N ASP A 120 23.76 -20.81 20.71
CA ASP A 120 23.99 -21.10 22.12
C ASP A 120 23.48 -19.99 23.07
N GLY A 121 22.87 -18.94 22.52
CA GLY A 121 22.35 -17.77 23.26
C GLY A 121 23.38 -16.69 23.56
N SER A 122 24.67 -16.89 23.25
CA SER A 122 25.70 -15.86 23.37
C SER A 122 25.54 -14.77 22.33
N TYR A 123 26.11 -13.58 22.59
CA TYR A 123 26.06 -12.45 21.65
C TYR A 123 27.43 -12.20 21.06
N VAL A 124 27.47 -11.97 19.74
CA VAL A 124 28.66 -11.54 19.03
C VAL A 124 28.40 -10.16 18.40
N THR A 125 29.36 -9.28 18.52
CA THR A 125 29.33 -7.98 17.84
C THR A 125 29.90 -8.13 16.43
N ILE A 126 29.08 -7.86 15.42
CA ILE A 126 29.49 -7.86 14.03
C ILE A 126 29.33 -6.48 13.42
N THR A 127 30.05 -6.23 12.33
CA THR A 127 29.81 -5.07 11.48
C THR A 127 28.90 -5.50 10.35
N ALA A 128 27.78 -4.81 10.18
CA ALA A 128 26.80 -5.13 9.14
C ALA A 128 26.43 -3.90 8.32
N ASP A 129 26.17 -4.12 7.04
CA ASP A 129 25.66 -3.12 6.12
C ASP A 129 24.14 -3.17 6.09
N PHE A 130 23.54 -2.03 6.32
CA PHE A 130 22.10 -1.80 6.22
C PHE A 130 21.81 -0.91 5.02
N ARG A 131 20.61 -1.06 4.43
CA ARG A 131 20.16 -0.20 3.35
C ARG A 131 20.05 1.24 3.82
N ARG A 132 20.49 2.18 3.01
CA ARG A 132 20.25 3.62 3.19
C ARG A 132 19.22 4.06 2.18
N TYR A 133 18.20 4.77 2.64
CA TYR A 133 17.12 5.29 1.79
C TYR A 133 17.19 6.81 1.67
N SER A 134 16.67 7.33 0.56
CA SER A 134 16.60 8.77 0.30
C SER A 134 15.63 9.46 1.26
N CYS A 135 14.55 8.76 1.65
CA CYS A 135 13.51 9.27 2.55
C CYS A 135 12.83 8.12 3.29
N VAL A 136 11.96 8.46 4.24
CA VAL A 136 11.17 7.50 5.03
C VAL A 136 10.18 6.75 4.14
N GLU A 137 9.60 7.41 3.14
CA GLU A 137 8.68 6.81 2.17
C GLU A 137 9.32 5.64 1.43
N ASP A 138 10.58 5.79 1.01
CA ASP A 138 11.33 4.72 0.34
C ASP A 138 11.55 3.53 1.27
N SER A 139 11.86 3.78 2.54
CA SER A 139 12.00 2.73 3.55
C SER A 139 10.69 1.96 3.78
N ILE A 140 9.55 2.66 3.83
CA ILE A 140 8.23 2.05 3.97
C ILE A 140 7.92 1.19 2.74
N ALA A 141 8.12 1.73 1.55
CA ALA A 141 7.83 1.03 0.30
C ALA A 141 8.71 -0.21 0.08
N ASP A 142 10.01 -0.13 0.41
CA ASP A 142 10.90 -1.30 0.32
C ASP A 142 10.54 -2.39 1.33
N HIS A 143 10.14 -2.00 2.54
CA HIS A 143 9.66 -2.95 3.54
C HIS A 143 8.39 -3.68 3.06
N SER A 144 7.44 -2.94 2.49
CA SER A 144 6.22 -3.53 1.91
C SER A 144 6.54 -4.43 0.71
N ALA A 145 7.47 -4.01 -0.16
CA ALA A 145 7.94 -4.83 -1.28
C ALA A 145 8.59 -6.15 -0.79
N TYR A 146 9.38 -6.08 0.28
CA TYR A 146 9.95 -7.26 0.94
C TYR A 146 8.87 -8.20 1.44
N LEU A 147 7.92 -7.72 2.21
CA LEU A 147 6.83 -8.56 2.75
C LEU A 147 5.99 -9.22 1.64
N LEU A 148 5.81 -8.54 0.51
CA LEU A 148 5.02 -9.06 -0.61
C LEU A 148 5.81 -9.95 -1.57
N GLY A 149 7.12 -9.81 -1.62
CA GLY A 149 7.97 -10.46 -2.63
C GLY A 149 8.93 -11.51 -2.10
N ALA A 150 9.22 -11.53 -0.79
CA ALA A 150 10.12 -12.50 -0.20
C ALA A 150 9.57 -13.93 -0.36
N LYS A 151 10.47 -14.87 -0.65
CA LYS A 151 10.12 -16.26 -0.92
C LYS A 151 10.78 -17.19 0.10
N ASN A 152 10.09 -18.28 0.37
CA ASN A 152 10.63 -19.47 1.02
C ASN A 152 10.52 -20.63 0.01
N GLY A 153 11.63 -20.99 -0.63
CA GLY A 153 11.63 -21.83 -1.81
C GLY A 153 10.90 -21.16 -2.97
N SER A 154 9.87 -21.81 -3.53
CA SER A 154 9.05 -21.29 -4.64
C SER A 154 7.82 -20.50 -4.19
N LYS A 155 7.47 -20.55 -2.90
CA LYS A 155 6.26 -19.91 -2.35
C LYS A 155 6.58 -18.52 -1.81
N LEU A 156 5.58 -17.62 -1.84
CA LEU A 156 5.65 -16.36 -1.09
C LEU A 156 5.78 -16.67 0.39
N ARG A 157 6.71 -15.95 1.06
CA ARG A 157 6.99 -16.17 2.47
C ARG A 157 5.82 -15.75 3.36
N TYR A 158 5.21 -14.63 3.07
CA TYR A 158 4.10 -14.05 3.85
C TYR A 158 2.78 -14.16 3.07
N ASP A 159 2.48 -15.38 2.62
CA ASP A 159 1.26 -15.64 1.86
C ASP A 159 0.01 -15.34 2.70
N GLY A 160 -0.98 -14.69 2.10
CA GLY A 160 -2.21 -14.24 2.77
C GLY A 160 -2.09 -12.90 3.51
N LEU A 161 -0.90 -12.26 3.54
CA LEU A 161 -0.73 -10.93 4.14
C LEU A 161 -1.37 -9.83 3.27
N LYS A 162 -1.18 -9.92 1.94
CA LYS A 162 -1.73 -8.96 0.99
C LYS A 162 -3.25 -8.95 1.03
N GLY A 163 -3.84 -7.81 1.37
CA GLY A 163 -5.31 -7.66 1.44
C GLY A 163 -5.94 -8.24 2.70
N CYS A 164 -5.15 -8.70 3.67
CA CYS A 164 -5.66 -9.08 5.00
C CYS A 164 -6.26 -7.84 5.68
N THR A 165 -7.52 -7.95 6.14
CA THR A 165 -8.25 -6.84 6.79
C THR A 165 -8.29 -6.96 8.31
N ASP A 166 -7.80 -8.06 8.85
CA ASP A 166 -7.67 -8.30 10.28
C ASP A 166 -6.20 -8.14 10.70
N TYR A 167 -5.90 -7.09 11.46
CA TYR A 167 -4.53 -6.82 11.89
C TYR A 167 -3.95 -7.94 12.77
N LYS A 168 -4.75 -8.62 13.59
CA LYS A 168 -4.26 -9.72 14.43
C LYS A 168 -3.80 -10.89 13.56
N LYS A 169 -4.60 -11.21 12.54
CA LYS A 169 -4.24 -12.24 11.55
C LYS A 169 -3.00 -11.82 10.74
N ALA A 170 -2.94 -10.56 10.30
CA ALA A 170 -1.79 -10.06 9.55
C ALA A 170 -0.48 -10.13 10.36
N VAL A 171 -0.51 -9.71 11.62
CA VAL A 171 0.65 -9.79 12.54
C VAL A 171 1.04 -11.24 12.79
N GLN A 172 0.07 -12.16 12.92
CA GLN A 172 0.34 -13.58 13.11
C GLN A 172 1.04 -14.18 11.88
N ILE A 173 0.56 -13.89 10.66
CA ILE A 173 1.22 -14.31 9.41
C ILE A 173 2.69 -13.85 9.39
N ILE A 174 2.96 -12.57 9.68
CA ILE A 174 4.32 -12.03 9.71
C ILE A 174 5.20 -12.80 10.70
N LYS A 175 4.67 -13.12 11.88
CA LYS A 175 5.41 -13.87 12.92
C LYS A 175 5.67 -15.32 12.53
N ASP A 176 4.64 -16.02 12.07
CA ASP A 176 4.71 -17.47 11.77
C ASP A 176 5.65 -17.74 10.60
N ASP A 177 5.74 -16.80 9.66
CA ASP A 177 6.64 -16.87 8.52
C ASP A 177 8.07 -16.35 8.84
N GLY A 178 8.36 -16.14 10.13
CA GLY A 178 9.71 -15.96 10.63
C GLY A 178 10.31 -14.57 10.44
N TYR A 179 9.49 -13.51 10.42
CA TYR A 179 10.00 -12.14 10.43
C TYR A 179 10.81 -11.84 11.69
N ALA A 180 10.32 -12.32 12.83
CA ALA A 180 10.98 -12.16 14.12
C ALA A 180 11.00 -13.46 14.91
N THR A 181 12.06 -13.71 15.70
CA THR A 181 12.19 -14.89 16.56
C THR A 181 11.48 -14.72 17.90
N SER A 182 11.29 -13.49 18.37
CA SER A 182 10.67 -13.19 19.67
C SER A 182 9.28 -13.80 19.82
N LEU A 183 9.05 -14.55 20.89
CA LEU A 183 7.75 -15.16 21.20
C LEU A 183 6.66 -14.10 21.49
N THR A 184 7.05 -12.93 21.96
CA THR A 184 6.14 -11.84 22.33
C THR A 184 5.92 -10.84 21.17
N TYR A 185 6.36 -11.16 19.95
CA TYR A 185 6.29 -10.23 18.82
C TYR A 185 4.85 -9.85 18.46
N VAL A 186 3.96 -10.83 18.39
CA VAL A 186 2.54 -10.63 18.10
C VAL A 186 1.89 -9.74 19.16
N ASP A 187 2.08 -10.06 20.43
CA ASP A 187 1.50 -9.28 21.53
C ASP A 187 2.00 -7.84 21.55
N LYS A 188 3.30 -7.63 21.29
CA LYS A 188 3.88 -6.28 21.20
C LYS A 188 3.26 -5.47 20.10
N LEU A 189 3.15 -6.03 18.87
CA LEU A 189 2.56 -5.31 17.75
C LEU A 189 1.07 -5.02 17.98
N CYS A 190 0.30 -6.00 18.45
CA CYS A 190 -1.11 -5.79 18.79
C CYS A 190 -1.28 -4.71 19.88
N SER A 191 -0.48 -4.75 20.93
CA SER A 191 -0.51 -3.73 21.98
C SER A 191 -0.17 -2.33 21.48
N ILE A 192 0.78 -2.20 20.54
CA ILE A 192 1.11 -0.93 19.90
C ILE A 192 -0.07 -0.43 19.06
N ILE A 193 -0.68 -1.30 18.25
CA ILE A 193 -1.84 -0.96 17.43
C ILE A 193 -3.00 -0.46 18.28
N GLU A 194 -3.31 -1.17 19.36
CA GLU A 194 -4.41 -0.85 20.27
C GLU A 194 -4.14 0.43 21.08
N ARG A 195 -2.94 0.54 21.68
CA ARG A 195 -2.53 1.72 22.46
C ARG A 195 -2.64 3.02 21.67
N TRP A 196 -2.20 3.00 20.43
CA TRP A 196 -2.16 4.19 19.57
C TRP A 196 -3.35 4.30 18.64
N LYS A 197 -4.30 3.36 18.71
CA LYS A 197 -5.49 3.28 17.83
C LYS A 197 -5.09 3.36 16.34
N LEU A 198 -4.03 2.63 15.96
CA LEU A 198 -3.45 2.75 14.63
C LEU A 198 -4.39 2.33 13.51
N THR A 199 -5.42 1.54 13.80
CA THR A 199 -6.46 1.18 12.82
C THR A 199 -7.21 2.37 12.23
N GLN A 200 -7.13 3.55 12.84
CA GLN A 200 -7.67 4.79 12.25
C GLN A 200 -6.96 5.19 10.94
N TYR A 201 -5.76 4.70 10.71
CA TYR A 201 -4.98 4.95 9.49
C TYR A 201 -5.22 3.89 8.40
N ASP A 202 -5.90 2.79 8.76
CA ASP A 202 -6.26 1.77 7.78
C ASP A 202 -7.32 2.34 6.83
N VAL A 203 -7.06 2.22 5.54
CA VAL A 203 -8.12 2.41 4.57
C VAL A 203 -9.00 1.18 4.61
N ALA A 204 -10.32 1.38 4.65
CA ALA A 204 -11.27 0.29 4.49
C ALA A 204 -10.82 -0.48 3.25
N GLY A 205 -10.41 -1.72 3.47
CA GLY A 205 -9.97 -2.55 2.37
C GLY A 205 -11.12 -2.66 1.39
N GLU A 206 -10.89 -2.29 0.15
CA GLU A 206 -11.62 -2.99 -0.88
C GLU A 206 -11.24 -4.45 -0.67
N ALA A 207 -12.19 -5.22 -0.17
CA ALA A 207 -12.00 -6.62 0.16
C ALA A 207 -11.36 -7.31 -1.05
N SER A 208 -10.16 -7.85 -0.83
CA SER A 208 -9.36 -8.67 -1.74
C SER A 208 -9.31 -8.24 -3.20
N ASP A 209 -8.17 -8.52 -3.88
CA ASP A 209 -8.12 -8.75 -5.33
C ASP A 209 -8.93 -10.02 -5.69
N VAL A 210 -10.17 -10.10 -5.28
CA VAL A 210 -11.18 -10.81 -6.06
C VAL A 210 -11.33 -9.92 -7.27
N VAL A 211 -10.65 -10.27 -8.36
CA VAL A 211 -10.87 -9.62 -9.64
C VAL A 211 -12.38 -9.62 -9.82
N LYS A 212 -12.99 -8.42 -9.69
CA LYS A 212 -14.43 -8.27 -9.75
C LYS A 212 -14.84 -8.55 -11.19
N TYR A 213 -15.40 -9.72 -11.42
CA TYR A 213 -15.87 -10.12 -12.75
C TYR A 213 -17.36 -9.87 -12.89
N TYR A 214 -17.73 -9.14 -13.91
CA TYR A 214 -19.08 -9.18 -14.47
C TYR A 214 -19.25 -10.48 -15.22
N ARG A 215 -20.25 -11.26 -14.84
CA ARG A 215 -20.55 -12.57 -15.44
C ARG A 215 -21.76 -12.48 -16.36
N VAL A 216 -21.63 -13.02 -17.55
CA VAL A 216 -22.71 -13.07 -18.54
C VAL A 216 -23.34 -14.46 -18.46
N ARG A 217 -24.57 -14.54 -17.98
CA ARG A 217 -25.33 -15.77 -17.71
C ARG A 217 -26.80 -15.59 -18.06
N LYS A 218 -27.57 -16.70 -18.20
CA LYS A 218 -29.03 -16.65 -18.31
C LYS A 218 -29.72 -16.30 -16.98
N SER A 219 -29.11 -16.72 -15.86
CA SER A 219 -29.45 -16.30 -14.50
C SER A 219 -28.23 -16.43 -13.60
N TRP A 220 -28.25 -15.79 -12.44
CA TRP A 220 -27.12 -15.89 -11.48
C TRP A 220 -26.85 -17.34 -11.07
N ASP A 221 -27.91 -18.12 -10.83
CA ASP A 221 -27.81 -19.49 -10.32
C ASP A 221 -27.45 -20.51 -11.42
N ASP A 222 -27.61 -20.15 -12.70
CA ASP A 222 -27.23 -21.02 -13.84
C ASP A 222 -25.75 -20.77 -14.21
N ALA A 223 -24.84 -21.28 -13.39
CA ALA A 223 -23.40 -21.19 -13.63
C ALA A 223 -22.96 -21.88 -14.92
N LYS A 224 -23.74 -22.87 -15.41
CA LYS A 224 -23.43 -23.64 -16.64
C LYS A 224 -23.69 -22.83 -17.90
N SER A 225 -24.60 -21.85 -17.86
CA SER A 225 -24.87 -20.95 -18.97
C SER A 225 -23.81 -19.85 -19.15
N GLN A 226 -22.79 -19.75 -18.30
CA GLN A 226 -21.85 -18.65 -18.35
C GLN A 226 -21.09 -18.56 -19.66
N LEU A 227 -21.30 -17.48 -20.43
CA LEU A 227 -20.58 -17.20 -21.68
C LEU A 227 -19.20 -16.58 -21.41
N GLY A 228 -19.04 -15.85 -20.31
CA GLY A 228 -17.78 -15.20 -19.97
C GLY A 228 -17.79 -14.47 -18.65
N ALA A 229 -16.60 -14.06 -18.22
CA ALA A 229 -16.37 -13.21 -17.07
C ALA A 229 -15.42 -12.07 -17.46
N TYR A 230 -15.83 -10.82 -17.22
CA TYR A 230 -15.18 -9.61 -17.73
C TYR A 230 -14.87 -8.67 -16.57
N THR A 231 -13.70 -8.07 -16.59
CA THR A 231 -13.32 -7.03 -15.61
C THR A 231 -13.90 -5.66 -15.95
N ILE A 232 -14.34 -5.48 -17.21
CA ILE A 232 -14.91 -4.23 -17.73
C ILE A 232 -16.38 -4.49 -18.06
N LEU A 233 -17.28 -3.72 -17.43
CA LEU A 233 -18.73 -3.86 -17.61
C LEU A 233 -19.17 -3.71 -19.08
N ALA A 234 -18.59 -2.76 -19.82
CA ALA A 234 -18.91 -2.55 -21.22
C ALA A 234 -18.68 -3.81 -22.07
N ASN A 235 -17.60 -4.56 -21.80
CA ASN A 235 -17.31 -5.80 -22.52
C ASN A 235 -18.31 -6.92 -22.17
N ALA A 236 -18.75 -6.96 -20.91
CA ALA A 236 -19.79 -7.90 -20.47
C ALA A 236 -21.15 -7.57 -21.14
N LYS A 237 -21.54 -6.29 -21.18
CA LYS A 237 -22.75 -5.81 -21.87
C LYS A 237 -22.71 -6.18 -23.36
N ALA A 238 -21.60 -5.88 -24.04
CA ALA A 238 -21.43 -6.21 -25.47
C ALA A 238 -21.49 -7.72 -25.76
N MET A 239 -21.15 -8.57 -24.80
CA MET A 239 -21.33 -10.03 -24.92
C MET A 239 -22.79 -10.42 -24.74
N ALA A 240 -23.49 -9.85 -23.74
CA ALA A 240 -24.91 -10.11 -23.51
C ALA A 240 -25.77 -9.68 -24.70
N ASP A 241 -25.50 -8.50 -25.31
CA ASP A 241 -26.21 -7.99 -26.49
C ASP A 241 -26.15 -8.94 -27.69
N LYS A 242 -25.06 -9.68 -27.82
CA LYS A 242 -24.90 -10.69 -28.91
C LYS A 242 -25.66 -12.01 -28.66
N HIS A 243 -26.17 -12.19 -27.43
CA HIS A 243 -26.80 -13.44 -27.01
C HIS A 243 -28.13 -13.14 -26.29
N PRO A 244 -29.25 -13.04 -27.06
CA PRO A 244 -30.57 -12.79 -26.48
C PRO A 244 -30.90 -13.76 -25.34
N GLY A 245 -31.43 -13.22 -24.24
CA GLY A 245 -31.75 -13.97 -23.03
C GLY A 245 -30.60 -14.17 -22.07
N TYR A 246 -29.47 -13.49 -22.32
CA TYR A 246 -28.37 -13.42 -21.35
C TYR A 246 -28.33 -12.06 -20.66
N GLU A 247 -27.91 -12.09 -19.40
CA GLU A 247 -27.87 -10.96 -18.49
C GLU A 247 -26.47 -10.80 -17.92
N VAL A 248 -26.14 -9.60 -17.42
CA VAL A 248 -24.86 -9.35 -16.77
C VAL A 248 -25.07 -9.20 -15.28
N TYR A 249 -24.32 -9.96 -14.52
CA TYR A 249 -24.30 -9.94 -13.06
C TYR A 249 -22.96 -9.43 -12.56
N ASP A 250 -22.97 -8.61 -11.49
CA ASP A 250 -21.74 -8.23 -10.79
C ASP A 250 -21.18 -9.43 -9.98
N TRP A 251 -20.07 -9.18 -9.30
CA TRP A 251 -19.38 -10.19 -8.46
C TRP A 251 -20.18 -10.63 -7.23
N ASN A 252 -21.21 -9.89 -6.84
CA ASN A 252 -22.11 -10.23 -5.74
C ASN A 252 -23.39 -10.93 -6.21
N GLY A 253 -23.55 -11.10 -7.52
CA GLY A 253 -24.76 -11.69 -8.09
C GLY A 253 -25.88 -10.69 -8.35
N LYS A 254 -25.62 -9.40 -8.22
CA LYS A 254 -26.60 -8.37 -8.56
C LYS A 254 -26.69 -8.25 -10.08
N LEU A 255 -27.91 -8.27 -10.62
CA LEU A 255 -28.16 -7.96 -12.03
C LEU A 255 -27.78 -6.50 -12.31
N VAL A 256 -26.94 -6.28 -13.32
CA VAL A 256 -26.44 -4.96 -13.72
C VAL A 256 -26.69 -4.66 -15.20
N TYR A 257 -27.23 -5.64 -15.94
CA TYR A 257 -27.68 -5.45 -17.31
C TYR A 257 -28.54 -6.65 -17.77
N PRO A 258 -29.68 -6.42 -18.48
CA PRO A 258 -30.23 -5.11 -18.84
C PRO A 258 -30.56 -4.28 -17.59
N ASP A 259 -30.53 -2.94 -17.72
CA ASP A 259 -30.85 -2.08 -16.60
C ASP A 259 -32.27 -2.42 -16.12
N VAL A 260 -32.38 -2.97 -14.90
CA VAL A 260 -33.68 -3.04 -14.20
C VAL A 260 -34.05 -1.60 -13.92
N ALA A 261 -35.07 -1.08 -14.59
CA ALA A 261 -35.66 0.16 -14.14
C ALA A 261 -36.02 -0.06 -12.67
N GLU A 262 -35.38 0.71 -11.77
CA GLU A 262 -35.88 0.78 -10.40
C GLU A 262 -37.29 1.30 -10.55
N ASP A 263 -38.29 0.43 -10.29
CA ASP A 263 -39.66 0.85 -10.06
C ASP A 263 -39.58 1.82 -8.87
N ILE A 264 -39.49 3.10 -9.18
CA ILE A 264 -39.66 4.15 -8.19
C ILE A 264 -41.09 4.00 -7.75
N ALA A 265 -41.31 3.29 -6.65
CA ALA A 265 -42.62 3.16 -6.04
C ALA A 265 -43.18 4.56 -5.79
N GLY A 266 -44.09 5.04 -6.63
CA GLY A 266 -44.72 6.37 -6.58
C GLY A 266 -44.20 7.41 -7.58
N GLY A 267 -43.31 7.04 -8.56
CA GLY A 267 -42.90 7.94 -9.62
C GLY A 267 -43.89 8.01 -10.78
N MET A 268 -44.12 9.22 -11.32
CA MET A 268 -44.92 9.44 -12.53
C MET A 268 -44.40 8.61 -13.69
N THR A 269 -45.28 7.91 -14.39
CA THR A 269 -44.95 7.20 -15.63
C THR A 269 -44.83 8.18 -16.79
N ASN A 270 -44.20 7.76 -17.90
CA ASN A 270 -44.10 8.55 -19.14
C ASN A 270 -45.50 9.00 -19.68
N ALA A 271 -46.57 8.30 -19.28
CA ALA A 271 -47.93 8.68 -19.60
C ALA A 271 -48.39 9.90 -18.79
N ASP A 272 -47.85 10.07 -17.57
CA ASP A 272 -48.21 11.16 -16.67
C ASP A 272 -47.39 12.45 -16.91
N CYS A 273 -46.29 12.35 -17.67
CA CYS A 273 -45.40 13.47 -17.95
C CYS A 273 -44.93 13.47 -19.41
N PRO A 274 -45.79 13.87 -20.35
CA PRO A 274 -45.51 13.80 -21.79
C PRO A 274 -44.41 14.77 -22.27
N PHE A 275 -43.84 15.57 -21.38
CA PHE A 275 -42.81 16.57 -21.70
C PHE A 275 -41.43 16.22 -21.17
N MET A 276 -41.20 15.03 -20.65
CA MET A 276 -39.85 14.62 -20.28
C MET A 276 -39.02 14.28 -21.51
N VAL A 277 -38.10 15.17 -21.87
CA VAL A 277 -37.07 14.92 -22.88
C VAL A 277 -35.90 14.25 -22.23
N LYS A 278 -35.55 13.03 -22.68
CA LYS A 278 -34.30 12.37 -22.29
C LYS A 278 -33.16 13.06 -23.03
N VAL A 279 -32.48 13.99 -22.35
CA VAL A 279 -31.25 14.61 -22.91
C VAL A 279 -30.11 13.62 -22.65
N SER A 280 -29.48 13.12 -23.71
CA SER A 280 -28.22 12.40 -23.60
C SER A 280 -27.08 13.40 -23.40
N ILE A 281 -26.01 13.00 -22.72
CA ILE A 281 -24.84 13.85 -22.44
C ILE A 281 -24.14 14.27 -23.76
N GLU A 282 -24.37 13.56 -24.85
CA GLU A 282 -23.83 13.86 -26.18
C GLU A 282 -24.42 15.10 -26.83
N ASP A 283 -25.57 15.57 -26.33
CA ASP A 283 -26.28 16.74 -26.89
C ASP A 283 -25.96 18.08 -26.13
N LEU A 284 -25.12 18.02 -25.10
CA LEU A 284 -24.63 19.19 -24.36
C LEU A 284 -23.33 19.71 -24.95
N ASN A 285 -23.43 20.39 -26.10
CA ASN A 285 -22.40 21.32 -26.55
C ASN A 285 -22.64 22.66 -25.84
N ILE A 286 -21.83 22.94 -24.82
CA ILE A 286 -21.63 24.28 -24.28
C ILE A 286 -20.14 24.64 -24.39
#